data_54edd6221a16a8fdcbb21736ec155b06
#
_entry.id   54edd6221a16a8fdcbb21736ec155b06
#
_cell.length_a   1.000
_cell.length_b   1.000
_cell.length_c   1.000
_cell.angle_alpha   90.00
_cell.angle_beta   90.00
_cell.angle_gamma   90.00
#
_symmetry.space_group_name_H-M   'P 1'
#
loop_
_entity.id
_entity.type
_entity.pdbx_description
1 polymer ?
#
loop_
_entity_poly.entity_id
_entity_poly.type
_entity_poly.pdbx_seq_one_letter_code
_entity_poly.pdbx_strand_id
1 'polypeptide(L)'
;MVVTWWRARGARAGARSASPARRALRWSAGAAIGAVGVYLLSACAAVQTVDYYWQSAAGQWDLVSRARSIHDVIAETDDAGLKIRLLRINSMRQFASERLGLPSNGSYTRYTDLGRPFVTWNVFATPELSLTPRRWCFPIAGCVDYRGYFREAEAKDEATRLQSDGEDVYIGGVPAYSTLGYFDDPILSSFVRWPETDVARLIFHELAHQLIYLPGDSVFNESYASMVEEVGLERWLAAEHNPELVAQVERTQRQRAVFKTLVRDTRNRLAQIYASRAPAGQKRKEKAEAFAAMKTAYDEAKTRDPGLAGYERWFAQTPNNASLGAIALYTDRVPAFRAILRDEGDDLQRFYARVRELTRLSKPQRDRILDAYGRGQPPAPPTTRAGL
;
A
#
# COMPACT_ATOMS: atom_id res chain seq x y z
N MET A 1 44.07 66.66 -56.07
CA MET A 1 45.26 66.13 -56.71
C MET A 1 45.30 64.62 -56.56
N VAL A 2 45.15 63.85 -57.67
CA VAL A 2 45.57 62.48 -57.99
C VAL A 2 45.06 61.35 -57.07
N VAL A 3 44.02 60.69 -57.41
CA VAL A 3 43.74 59.37 -58.09
C VAL A 3 44.77 58.27 -57.80
N THR A 4 44.37 57.14 -57.26
CA THR A 4 44.62 55.79 -57.85
C THR A 4 43.68 54.72 -57.25
N TRP A 5 43.02 53.99 -58.14
CA TRP A 5 42.24 52.81 -58.01
C TRP A 5 43.07 51.57 -57.58
N TRP A 6 42.56 50.75 -56.72
CA TRP A 6 42.93 49.33 -56.71
C TRP A 6 41.66 48.44 -56.50
N ARG A 7 41.39 47.67 -57.53
CA ARG A 7 40.36 46.61 -57.53
C ARG A 7 40.89 45.41 -56.74
N ALA A 8 40.21 45.03 -55.68
CA ALA A 8 40.40 43.71 -55.06
C ALA A 8 39.33 42.74 -55.59
N ARG A 9 39.79 41.72 -56.32
CA ARG A 9 38.94 40.60 -56.76
C ARG A 9 38.51 39.78 -55.53
N GLY A 10 37.19 39.72 -55.23
CA GLY A 10 36.64 38.82 -54.27
C GLY A 10 36.70 37.37 -54.77
N ALA A 11 37.47 36.55 -54.09
CA ALA A 11 37.40 35.09 -54.22
C ALA A 11 36.12 34.59 -53.67
N ARG A 12 35.17 34.16 -54.48
CA ARG A 12 33.98 33.37 -54.02
C ARG A 12 34.46 32.01 -53.55
N ALA A 13 34.50 31.80 -52.20
CA ALA A 13 34.65 30.49 -51.63
C ALA A 13 33.39 29.69 -51.98
N GLY A 14 33.47 28.73 -52.85
CA GLY A 14 32.39 27.82 -53.21
C GLY A 14 32.05 26.94 -52.03
N ALA A 15 30.89 27.16 -51.47
CA ALA A 15 30.31 26.24 -50.52
C ALA A 15 30.07 24.87 -51.19
N ARG A 16 30.95 23.91 -50.95
CA ARG A 16 30.77 22.53 -51.42
C ARG A 16 29.52 21.95 -50.72
N SER A 17 28.40 21.89 -51.44
CA SER A 17 27.21 21.19 -51.00
C SER A 17 27.57 19.71 -50.79
N ALA A 18 27.38 19.22 -49.58
CA ALA A 18 27.59 17.80 -49.29
C ALA A 18 26.69 16.95 -50.21
N SER A 19 27.29 15.96 -50.88
CA SER A 19 26.59 15.10 -51.82
C SER A 19 25.39 14.42 -51.16
N PRO A 20 24.29 14.16 -51.90
CA PRO A 20 23.10 13.51 -51.32
C PRO A 20 23.42 12.18 -50.63
N ALA A 21 24.42 11.45 -51.08
CA ALA A 21 24.92 10.23 -50.47
C ALA A 21 25.49 10.45 -49.04
N ARG A 22 26.22 11.56 -48.80
CA ARG A 22 26.73 11.90 -47.45
C ARG A 22 25.65 12.39 -46.51
N ARG A 23 24.56 13.00 -47.00
CA ARG A 23 23.39 13.35 -46.22
C ARG A 23 22.61 12.07 -45.85
N ALA A 24 22.35 11.17 -46.81
CA ALA A 24 21.67 9.89 -46.53
C ALA A 24 22.45 9.04 -45.52
N LEU A 25 23.79 8.97 -45.62
CA LEU A 25 24.61 8.22 -44.66
C LEU A 25 24.59 8.82 -43.25
N ARG A 26 24.48 10.14 -43.12
CA ARG A 26 24.31 10.80 -41.78
C ARG A 26 22.95 10.57 -41.18
N TRP A 27 21.88 10.53 -41.99
CA TRP A 27 20.53 10.22 -41.52
C TRP A 27 20.38 8.75 -41.13
N SER A 28 20.96 7.82 -41.88
CA SER A 28 20.96 6.39 -41.53
C SER A 28 21.80 6.09 -40.29
N ALA A 29 22.95 6.75 -40.09
CA ALA A 29 23.74 6.62 -38.86
C ALA A 29 23.02 7.18 -37.64
N GLY A 30 22.35 8.34 -37.77
CA GLY A 30 21.52 8.91 -36.69
C GLY A 30 20.35 8.04 -36.33
N ALA A 31 19.66 7.46 -37.30
CA ALA A 31 18.56 6.52 -37.07
C ALA A 31 19.02 5.21 -36.40
N ALA A 32 20.18 4.68 -36.79
CA ALA A 32 20.77 3.49 -36.20
C ALA A 32 21.18 3.73 -34.71
N ILE A 33 21.81 4.89 -34.44
CA ILE A 33 22.16 5.29 -33.06
C ILE A 33 20.89 5.47 -32.18
N GLY A 34 19.86 6.10 -32.75
CA GLY A 34 18.55 6.24 -32.07
C GLY A 34 17.91 4.89 -31.80
N ALA A 35 17.92 3.97 -32.75
CA ALA A 35 17.37 2.62 -32.57
C ALA A 35 18.13 1.80 -31.52
N VAL A 36 19.47 1.89 -31.51
CA VAL A 36 20.33 1.26 -30.49
C VAL A 36 20.06 1.89 -29.12
N GLY A 37 19.91 3.20 -29.03
CA GLY A 37 19.57 3.89 -27.80
C GLY A 37 18.21 3.44 -27.22
N VAL A 38 17.18 3.37 -28.08
CA VAL A 38 15.85 2.86 -27.67
C VAL A 38 15.93 1.38 -27.26
N TYR A 39 16.67 0.55 -27.98
CA TYR A 39 16.87 -0.86 -27.62
C TYR A 39 17.57 -1.03 -26.27
N LEU A 40 18.66 -0.26 -26.03
CA LEU A 40 19.37 -0.30 -24.75
C LEU A 40 18.52 0.18 -23.58
N LEU A 41 17.73 1.26 -23.76
CA LEU A 41 16.80 1.75 -22.74
C LEU A 41 15.69 0.72 -22.45
N SER A 42 15.16 0.09 -23.49
CA SER A 42 14.16 -0.98 -23.35
C SER A 42 14.72 -2.22 -22.68
N ALA A 43 15.97 -2.59 -23.00
CA ALA A 43 16.67 -3.70 -22.36
C ALA A 43 16.95 -3.42 -20.86
N CYS A 44 17.38 -2.20 -20.51
CA CYS A 44 17.56 -1.80 -19.10
C CYS A 44 16.26 -1.85 -18.31
N ALA A 45 15.14 -1.36 -18.87
CA ALA A 45 13.84 -1.43 -18.22
C ALA A 45 13.35 -2.89 -18.06
N ALA A 46 13.59 -3.74 -19.05
CA ALA A 46 13.27 -5.17 -18.98
C ALA A 46 14.10 -5.88 -17.89
N VAL A 47 15.39 -5.59 -17.81
CA VAL A 47 16.28 -6.17 -16.78
C VAL A 47 15.83 -5.77 -15.37
N GLN A 48 15.53 -4.50 -15.12
CA GLN A 48 15.02 -4.04 -13.83
C GLN A 48 13.68 -4.71 -13.45
N THR A 49 12.82 -4.96 -14.43
CA THR A 49 11.55 -5.65 -14.22
C THR A 49 11.77 -7.13 -13.87
N VAL A 50 12.66 -7.83 -14.58
CA VAL A 50 13.01 -9.24 -14.30
C VAL A 50 13.66 -9.36 -12.91
N ASP A 51 14.59 -8.47 -12.58
CA ASP A 51 15.28 -8.46 -11.28
C ASP A 51 14.29 -8.24 -10.13
N TYR A 52 13.33 -7.35 -10.32
CA TYR A 52 12.25 -7.12 -9.35
C TYR A 52 11.41 -8.38 -9.11
N TYR A 53 10.98 -9.09 -10.16
CA TYR A 53 10.23 -10.33 -10.00
C TYR A 53 11.06 -11.46 -9.40
N TRP A 54 12.34 -11.52 -9.76
CA TRP A 54 13.27 -12.50 -9.20
C TRP A 54 13.46 -12.32 -7.69
N GLN A 55 13.72 -11.08 -7.22
CA GLN A 55 13.84 -10.82 -5.78
C GLN A 55 12.53 -11.11 -5.04
N SER A 56 11.37 -10.86 -5.65
CA SER A 56 10.07 -11.17 -5.07
C SER A 56 9.85 -12.68 -4.94
N ALA A 57 10.17 -13.44 -5.98
CA ALA A 57 10.07 -14.90 -5.97
C ALA A 57 11.06 -15.54 -4.98
N ALA A 58 12.32 -15.08 -4.97
CA ALA A 58 13.35 -15.56 -4.06
C ALA A 58 13.02 -15.24 -2.59
N GLY A 59 12.52 -14.02 -2.32
CA GLY A 59 12.09 -13.61 -0.97
C GLY A 59 10.92 -14.45 -0.46
N GLN A 60 9.93 -14.70 -1.32
CA GLN A 60 8.80 -15.57 -0.97
C GLN A 60 9.25 -17.02 -0.73
N TRP A 61 10.11 -17.53 -1.59
CA TRP A 61 10.66 -18.89 -1.43
C TRP A 61 11.43 -19.03 -0.12
N ASP A 62 12.27 -18.07 0.26
CA ASP A 62 12.99 -18.06 1.54
C ASP A 62 12.02 -18.14 2.73
N LEU A 63 10.93 -17.38 2.71
CA LEU A 63 9.93 -17.41 3.77
C LEU A 63 9.27 -18.80 3.91
N VAL A 64 8.78 -19.35 2.81
CA VAL A 64 8.02 -20.60 2.82
C VAL A 64 8.93 -21.80 3.11
N SER A 65 10.16 -21.82 2.57
CA SER A 65 11.10 -22.93 2.77
C SER A 65 11.60 -23.05 4.21
N ARG A 66 11.69 -21.91 4.94
CA ARG A 66 12.08 -21.89 6.35
C ARG A 66 10.92 -22.06 7.33
N ALA A 67 9.69 -22.07 6.82
CA ALA A 67 8.50 -22.17 7.66
C ALA A 67 8.41 -23.57 8.30
N ARG A 68 8.32 -23.61 9.63
CA ARG A 68 8.17 -24.82 10.44
C ARG A 68 6.76 -24.93 11.02
N SER A 69 6.26 -26.14 11.21
CA SER A 69 4.98 -26.33 11.90
C SER A 69 5.01 -25.65 13.28
N ILE A 70 3.92 -24.94 13.64
CA ILE A 70 3.78 -24.36 14.99
C ILE A 70 3.95 -25.43 16.05
N HIS A 71 3.41 -26.63 15.83
CA HIS A 71 3.50 -27.75 16.76
C HIS A 71 4.97 -28.13 17.05
N ASP A 72 5.80 -28.24 16.01
CA ASP A 72 7.22 -28.60 16.16
C ASP A 72 7.98 -27.46 16.88
N VAL A 73 7.71 -26.20 16.53
CA VAL A 73 8.34 -25.06 17.21
C VAL A 73 7.94 -25.02 18.69
N ILE A 74 6.68 -25.26 19.04
CA ILE A 74 6.21 -25.31 20.43
C ILE A 74 6.89 -26.46 21.21
N ALA A 75 7.09 -27.61 20.56
CA ALA A 75 7.74 -28.76 21.21
C ALA A 75 9.23 -28.52 21.47
N GLU A 76 9.94 -27.86 20.57
CA GLU A 76 11.40 -27.74 20.60
C GLU A 76 11.93 -26.43 21.20
N THR A 77 11.13 -25.34 21.25
CA THR A 77 11.63 -24.06 21.73
C THR A 77 11.74 -24.00 23.26
N ASP A 78 12.84 -23.46 23.76
CA ASP A 78 13.02 -23.10 25.18
C ASP A 78 12.39 -21.73 25.53
N ASP A 79 12.01 -20.93 24.53
CA ASP A 79 11.35 -19.62 24.73
C ASP A 79 9.89 -19.82 25.15
N ALA A 80 9.64 -19.82 26.46
CA ALA A 80 8.29 -19.95 27.01
C ALA A 80 7.35 -18.85 26.51
N GLY A 81 7.86 -17.63 26.27
CA GLY A 81 7.07 -16.53 25.73
C GLY A 81 6.61 -16.81 24.28
N LEU A 82 7.50 -17.30 23.44
CA LEU A 82 7.16 -17.69 22.07
C LEU A 82 6.13 -18.85 22.07
N LYS A 83 6.32 -19.85 22.93
CA LYS A 83 5.40 -20.98 23.07
C LYS A 83 3.97 -20.51 23.38
N ILE A 84 3.81 -19.66 24.39
CA ILE A 84 2.51 -19.09 24.75
C ILE A 84 1.89 -18.31 23.59
N ARG A 85 2.70 -17.48 22.91
CA ARG A 85 2.24 -16.68 21.76
C ARG A 85 1.75 -17.56 20.61
N LEU A 86 2.49 -18.60 20.25
CA LEU A 86 2.10 -19.51 19.17
C LEU A 86 0.81 -20.28 19.51
N LEU A 87 0.62 -20.71 20.76
CA LEU A 87 -0.63 -21.33 21.22
C LEU A 87 -1.81 -20.35 21.09
N ARG A 88 -1.65 -19.10 21.52
CA ARG A 88 -2.68 -18.06 21.38
C ARG A 88 -3.02 -17.77 19.92
N ILE A 89 -2.03 -17.67 19.07
CA ILE A 89 -2.21 -17.43 17.62
C ILE A 89 -2.95 -18.61 16.98
N ASN A 90 -2.64 -19.84 17.37
CA ASN A 90 -3.35 -21.02 16.89
C ASN A 90 -4.85 -20.98 17.26
N SER A 91 -5.18 -20.55 18.48
CA SER A 91 -6.58 -20.39 18.88
C SER A 91 -7.30 -19.27 18.11
N MET A 92 -6.62 -18.13 17.84
CA MET A 92 -7.16 -17.05 17.00
C MET A 92 -7.40 -17.54 15.57
N ARG A 93 -6.47 -18.32 15.02
CA ARG A 93 -6.59 -18.92 13.69
C ARG A 93 -7.78 -19.88 13.58
N GLN A 94 -7.99 -20.70 14.59
CA GLN A 94 -9.14 -21.61 14.69
C GLN A 94 -10.45 -20.80 14.78
N PHE A 95 -10.50 -19.80 15.65
CA PHE A 95 -11.65 -18.89 15.77
C PHE A 95 -12.00 -18.23 14.43
N ALA A 96 -10.98 -17.78 13.65
CA ALA A 96 -11.18 -17.19 12.35
C ALA A 96 -11.94 -18.12 11.38
N SER A 97 -11.63 -19.40 11.37
CA SER A 97 -12.31 -20.37 10.51
C SER A 97 -13.67 -20.78 11.03
N GLU A 98 -13.77 -21.11 12.31
CA GLU A 98 -14.98 -21.69 12.90
C GLU A 98 -16.08 -20.67 13.18
N ARG A 99 -15.69 -19.46 13.60
CA ARG A 99 -16.64 -18.44 14.06
C ARG A 99 -16.80 -17.28 13.08
N LEU A 100 -15.79 -16.98 12.27
CA LEU A 100 -15.87 -15.90 11.28
C LEU A 100 -16.09 -16.44 9.87
N GLY A 101 -15.96 -17.75 9.64
CA GLY A 101 -16.11 -18.36 8.31
C GLY A 101 -15.02 -17.97 7.33
N LEU A 102 -13.84 -17.59 7.83
CA LEU A 102 -12.66 -17.31 7.03
C LEU A 102 -12.00 -18.60 6.54
N PRO A 103 -11.14 -18.58 5.51
CA PRO A 103 -10.57 -19.79 4.91
C PRO A 103 -9.89 -20.71 5.93
N SER A 104 -10.19 -22.01 5.87
CA SER A 104 -9.55 -23.08 6.66
C SER A 104 -8.47 -23.77 5.82
N ASN A 105 -7.36 -23.05 5.59
CA ASN A 105 -6.18 -23.55 4.85
C ASN A 105 -4.94 -23.58 5.76
N GLY A 106 -3.76 -23.85 5.21
CA GLY A 106 -2.49 -23.91 5.95
C GLY A 106 -1.92 -22.56 6.37
N SER A 107 -2.53 -21.42 5.98
CA SER A 107 -2.03 -20.09 6.38
C SER A 107 -2.14 -19.90 7.89
N TYR A 108 -1.07 -19.33 8.48
CA TYR A 108 -0.90 -19.08 9.91
C TYR A 108 -0.89 -20.34 10.79
N THR A 109 -0.54 -21.50 10.22
CA THR A 109 -0.29 -22.76 10.95
C THR A 109 1.20 -23.10 11.05
N ARG A 110 2.05 -22.31 10.43
CA ARG A 110 3.51 -22.45 10.41
C ARG A 110 4.16 -21.16 10.90
N TYR A 111 5.40 -21.25 11.38
CA TYR A 111 6.19 -20.13 11.91
C TYR A 111 7.50 -20.00 11.15
N THR A 112 7.89 -18.75 10.84
CA THR A 112 9.20 -18.41 10.27
C THR A 112 9.84 -17.28 11.07
N ASP A 113 11.06 -17.52 11.55
CA ASP A 113 11.89 -16.46 12.11
C ASP A 113 12.58 -15.72 10.95
N LEU A 114 12.27 -14.43 10.82
CA LEU A 114 12.83 -13.58 9.77
C LEU A 114 14.25 -13.12 10.05
N GLY A 115 14.66 -13.01 11.33
CA GLY A 115 15.89 -12.35 11.75
C GLY A 115 15.94 -10.84 11.41
N ARG A 116 14.79 -10.24 11.08
CA ARG A 116 14.65 -8.82 10.69
C ARG A 116 13.26 -8.29 11.06
N PRO A 117 13.08 -6.94 11.21
CA PRO A 117 11.84 -6.36 11.74
C PRO A 117 10.65 -6.40 10.77
N PHE A 118 10.90 -6.51 9.46
CA PHE A 118 9.86 -6.48 8.44
C PHE A 118 10.08 -7.58 7.40
N VAL A 119 8.99 -8.07 6.84
CA VAL A 119 9.03 -9.05 5.74
C VAL A 119 9.36 -8.37 4.41
N THR A 120 8.78 -7.19 4.17
CA THR A 120 9.04 -6.35 3.00
C THR A 120 9.10 -4.88 3.38
N TRP A 121 9.63 -4.06 2.47
CA TRP A 121 9.61 -2.61 2.54
C TRP A 121 8.86 -2.06 1.32
N ASN A 122 7.74 -1.40 1.57
CA ASN A 122 6.93 -0.79 0.52
C ASN A 122 7.38 0.65 0.28
N VAL A 123 7.71 0.96 -0.97
CA VAL A 123 8.03 2.31 -1.44
C VAL A 123 6.76 2.94 -1.99
N PHE A 124 6.35 4.04 -1.39
CA PHE A 124 5.26 4.92 -1.84
C PHE A 124 5.85 6.18 -2.44
N ALA A 125 5.28 6.67 -3.53
CA ALA A 125 5.72 7.91 -4.15
C ALA A 125 4.53 8.74 -4.62
N THR A 126 4.69 10.07 -4.58
CA THR A 126 3.65 11.02 -4.96
C THR A 126 4.34 12.28 -5.48
N PRO A 127 3.88 12.89 -6.60
CA PRO A 127 4.46 14.14 -7.05
C PRO A 127 4.43 15.23 -5.97
N GLU A 128 5.46 16.05 -5.91
CA GLU A 128 5.70 17.01 -4.82
C GLU A 128 4.48 17.88 -4.43
N LEU A 129 3.70 18.31 -5.40
CA LEU A 129 2.52 19.16 -5.21
C LEU A 129 1.22 18.45 -5.64
N SER A 130 1.09 17.17 -5.31
CA SER A 130 -0.07 16.33 -5.59
C SER A 130 -0.39 15.44 -4.39
N LEU A 131 -1.63 14.97 -4.32
CA LEU A 131 -2.06 13.92 -3.38
C LEU A 131 -2.42 12.63 -4.12
N THR A 132 -2.23 12.60 -5.46
CA THR A 132 -2.44 11.41 -6.28
C THR A 132 -1.20 10.55 -6.26
N PRO A 133 -1.27 9.32 -5.71
CA PRO A 133 -0.10 8.46 -5.62
C PRO A 133 0.36 7.99 -7.00
N ARG A 134 1.65 7.70 -7.11
CA ARG A 134 2.19 6.93 -8.22
C ARG A 134 1.65 5.50 -8.17
N ARG A 135 1.33 4.93 -9.32
CA ARG A 135 0.82 3.56 -9.42
C ARG A 135 1.79 2.64 -10.12
N TRP A 136 1.89 1.42 -9.62
CA TRP A 136 2.62 0.32 -10.25
C TRP A 136 1.65 -0.80 -10.57
N CYS A 137 1.75 -1.33 -11.80
CA CYS A 137 0.83 -2.36 -12.27
C CYS A 137 1.54 -3.71 -12.41
N PHE A 138 0.96 -4.74 -11.82
CA PHE A 138 1.46 -6.11 -11.78
C PHE A 138 0.45 -7.08 -12.38
N PRO A 139 0.90 -8.20 -13.00
CA PRO A 139 -0.01 -9.13 -13.67
C PRO A 139 -1.08 -9.77 -12.76
N ILE A 140 -0.75 -10.04 -11.48
CA ILE A 140 -1.65 -10.72 -10.53
C ILE A 140 -2.35 -9.69 -9.63
N ALA A 141 -1.59 -8.81 -8.98
CA ALA A 141 -2.13 -7.84 -8.03
C ALA A 141 -2.90 -6.68 -8.69
N GLY A 142 -2.77 -6.51 -10.01
CA GLY A 142 -3.28 -5.33 -10.70
C GLY A 142 -2.43 -4.10 -10.41
N CYS A 143 -3.04 -2.90 -10.46
CA CYS A 143 -2.33 -1.65 -10.19
C CYS A 143 -2.50 -1.24 -8.74
N VAL A 144 -1.38 -1.08 -8.03
CA VAL A 144 -1.29 -0.69 -6.62
C VAL A 144 -0.48 0.59 -6.46
N ASP A 145 -0.62 1.25 -5.33
CA ASP A 145 -0.03 2.56 -5.06
C ASP A 145 1.32 2.46 -4.30
N TYR A 146 1.96 1.30 -4.39
CA TYR A 146 3.29 1.04 -3.79
C TYR A 146 4.07 -0.01 -4.59
N ARG A 147 5.38 -0.09 -4.31
CA ARG A 147 6.26 -1.16 -4.81
C ARG A 147 7.00 -1.80 -3.64
N GLY A 148 6.81 -3.12 -3.46
CA GLY A 148 7.37 -3.87 -2.33
C GLY A 148 8.74 -4.48 -2.65
N TYR A 149 9.64 -4.48 -1.66
CA TYR A 149 10.99 -5.04 -1.75
C TYR A 149 11.26 -5.94 -0.55
N PHE A 150 11.87 -7.10 -0.79
CA PHE A 150 12.31 -8.01 0.29
C PHE A 150 13.62 -7.57 0.94
N ARG A 151 14.38 -6.67 0.32
CA ARG A 151 15.61 -6.08 0.86
C ARG A 151 15.45 -4.58 1.05
N GLU A 152 15.79 -4.11 2.24
CA GLU A 152 15.69 -2.68 2.59
C GLU A 152 16.57 -1.79 1.71
N ALA A 153 17.78 -2.30 1.35
CA ALA A 153 18.69 -1.56 0.47
C ALA A 153 18.06 -1.24 -0.88
N GLU A 154 17.38 -2.20 -1.52
CA GLU A 154 16.70 -2.00 -2.80
C GLU A 154 15.53 -1.01 -2.69
N ALA A 155 14.79 -1.03 -1.58
CA ALA A 155 13.75 -0.05 -1.32
C ALA A 155 14.34 1.37 -1.19
N LYS A 156 15.51 1.51 -0.54
CA LYS A 156 16.24 2.77 -0.41
C LYS A 156 16.77 3.28 -1.75
N ASP A 157 17.29 2.39 -2.59
CA ASP A 157 17.79 2.73 -3.93
C ASP A 157 16.65 3.26 -4.81
N GLU A 158 15.50 2.57 -4.82
CA GLU A 158 14.31 3.04 -5.54
C GLU A 158 13.79 4.36 -4.98
N ALA A 159 13.76 4.53 -3.66
CA ALA A 159 13.35 5.78 -3.02
C ALA A 159 14.26 6.95 -3.43
N THR A 160 15.58 6.74 -3.44
CA THR A 160 16.56 7.74 -3.86
C THR A 160 16.35 8.15 -5.32
N ARG A 161 16.10 7.17 -6.19
CA ARG A 161 15.80 7.42 -7.60
C ARG A 161 14.54 8.28 -7.77
N LEU A 162 13.44 7.93 -7.08
CA LEU A 162 12.18 8.67 -7.16
C LEU A 162 12.29 10.08 -6.56
N GLN A 163 13.07 10.24 -5.49
CA GLN A 163 13.38 11.55 -4.93
C GLN A 163 14.17 12.43 -5.92
N SER A 164 15.10 11.84 -6.68
CA SER A 164 15.84 12.57 -7.74
C SER A 164 14.93 13.01 -8.89
N ASP A 165 13.82 12.29 -9.11
CA ASP A 165 12.76 12.66 -10.07
C ASP A 165 11.81 13.76 -9.52
N GLY A 166 12.04 14.25 -8.27
CA GLY A 166 11.25 15.31 -7.63
C GLY A 166 9.96 14.82 -6.98
N GLU A 167 9.86 13.55 -6.64
CA GLU A 167 8.71 12.99 -5.93
C GLU A 167 8.91 13.01 -4.41
N ASP A 168 7.84 13.21 -3.66
CA ASP A 168 7.79 12.85 -2.24
C ASP A 168 7.79 11.33 -2.14
N VAL A 169 8.65 10.76 -1.29
CA VAL A 169 8.79 9.31 -1.15
C VAL A 169 8.70 8.92 0.32
N TYR A 170 8.06 7.79 0.58
CA TYR A 170 7.96 7.18 1.90
C TYR A 170 8.26 5.68 1.81
N ILE A 171 9.09 5.16 2.73
CA ILE A 171 9.35 3.72 2.86
C ILE A 171 8.63 3.22 4.11
N GLY A 172 7.62 2.38 3.91
CA GLY A 172 6.90 1.70 4.98
C GLY A 172 7.40 0.27 5.16
N GLY A 173 7.86 -0.08 6.37
CA GLY A 173 8.14 -1.47 6.70
C GLY A 173 6.84 -2.25 6.88
N VAL A 174 6.71 -3.40 6.24
CA VAL A 174 5.54 -4.28 6.27
C VAL A 174 5.87 -5.50 7.11
N PRO A 175 5.21 -5.68 8.26
CA PRO A 175 5.51 -6.79 9.16
C PRO A 175 4.94 -8.13 8.68
N ALA A 176 3.87 -8.09 7.89
CA ALA A 176 3.23 -9.26 7.28
C ALA A 176 2.55 -8.85 5.97
N TYR A 177 2.32 -9.79 5.07
CA TYR A 177 1.49 -9.62 3.88
C TYR A 177 0.81 -10.95 3.55
N SER A 178 -0.27 -10.87 2.78
CA SER A 178 -0.95 -12.06 2.29
C SER A 178 -0.54 -12.37 0.86
N THR A 179 -0.32 -13.65 0.57
CA THR A 179 -0.18 -14.14 -0.80
C THR A 179 -1.55 -14.43 -1.45
N LEU A 180 -2.62 -13.93 -0.87
CA LEU A 180 -4.01 -14.16 -1.32
C LEU A 180 -4.39 -15.67 -1.38
N GLY A 181 -3.71 -16.49 -0.57
CA GLY A 181 -3.92 -17.94 -0.53
C GLY A 181 -3.21 -18.75 -1.61
N TYR A 182 -2.34 -18.12 -2.43
CA TYR A 182 -1.47 -18.87 -3.36
C TYR A 182 -0.43 -19.71 -2.63
N PHE A 183 -0.04 -19.31 -1.42
CA PHE A 183 0.83 -20.07 -0.51
C PHE A 183 0.21 -20.05 0.89
N ASP A 184 0.64 -20.99 1.73
CA ASP A 184 0.31 -20.98 3.15
C ASP A 184 1.20 -19.97 3.88
N ASP A 185 0.67 -18.76 4.09
CA ASP A 185 1.38 -17.65 4.71
C ASP A 185 1.75 -17.98 6.17
N PRO A 186 3.05 -17.93 6.57
CA PRO A 186 3.45 -18.29 7.93
C PRO A 186 3.22 -17.15 8.93
N ILE A 187 3.15 -17.50 10.21
CA ILE A 187 3.38 -16.56 11.32
C ILE A 187 4.84 -16.13 11.27
N LEU A 188 5.11 -14.82 11.40
CA LEU A 188 6.46 -14.26 11.29
C LEU A 188 6.93 -13.70 12.63
N SER A 189 8.25 -13.80 12.88
CA SER A 189 8.88 -13.19 14.07
C SER A 189 8.68 -11.66 14.14
N SER A 190 8.39 -10.99 13.02
CA SER A 190 8.10 -9.56 12.92
C SER A 190 6.84 -9.14 13.69
N PHE A 191 5.85 -10.02 13.86
CA PHE A 191 4.60 -9.69 14.53
C PHE A 191 4.16 -10.67 15.64
N VAL A 192 4.78 -11.85 15.77
CA VAL A 192 4.39 -12.85 16.78
C VAL A 192 4.36 -12.31 18.21
N ARG A 193 5.17 -11.30 18.51
CA ARG A 193 5.25 -10.66 19.83
C ARG A 193 4.43 -9.39 19.99
N TRP A 194 3.62 -9.04 19.02
CA TRP A 194 2.69 -7.91 19.13
C TRP A 194 1.62 -8.14 20.20
N PRO A 195 0.90 -7.09 20.63
CA PRO A 195 -0.31 -7.25 21.45
C PRO A 195 -1.27 -8.25 20.79
N GLU A 196 -1.88 -9.11 21.57
CA GLU A 196 -2.77 -10.18 21.06
C GLU A 196 -3.87 -9.65 20.14
N THR A 197 -4.43 -8.50 20.50
CA THR A 197 -5.48 -7.83 19.72
C THR A 197 -4.99 -7.37 18.34
N ASP A 198 -3.73 -6.95 18.24
CA ASP A 198 -3.16 -6.55 16.96
C ASP A 198 -2.81 -7.77 16.08
N VAL A 199 -2.39 -8.88 16.69
CA VAL A 199 -2.18 -10.15 15.98
C VAL A 199 -3.50 -10.72 15.48
N ALA A 200 -4.56 -10.71 16.30
CA ALA A 200 -5.89 -11.16 15.89
C ALA A 200 -6.40 -10.33 14.69
N ARG A 201 -6.29 -9.00 14.77
CA ARG A 201 -6.62 -8.08 13.67
C ARG A 201 -5.90 -8.46 12.38
N LEU A 202 -4.58 -8.61 12.46
CA LEU A 202 -3.75 -8.98 11.31
C LEU A 202 -4.23 -10.28 10.66
N ILE A 203 -4.42 -11.34 11.44
CA ILE A 203 -4.83 -12.64 10.92
C ILE A 203 -6.21 -12.56 10.26
N PHE A 204 -7.17 -11.89 10.89
CA PHE A 204 -8.53 -11.76 10.33
C PHE A 204 -8.53 -10.92 9.05
N HIS A 205 -7.74 -9.85 9.01
CA HIS A 205 -7.56 -8.99 7.84
C HIS A 205 -6.99 -9.77 6.64
N GLU A 206 -5.86 -10.46 6.85
CA GLU A 206 -5.17 -11.16 5.77
C GLU A 206 -5.98 -12.39 5.27
N LEU A 207 -6.66 -13.10 6.18
CA LEU A 207 -7.57 -14.17 5.77
C LEU A 207 -8.80 -13.65 5.03
N ALA A 208 -9.26 -12.43 5.32
CA ALA A 208 -10.35 -11.81 4.56
C ALA A 208 -9.93 -11.55 3.10
N HIS A 209 -8.69 -11.10 2.86
CA HIS A 209 -8.15 -10.98 1.50
C HIS A 209 -8.08 -12.31 0.76
N GLN A 210 -7.83 -13.42 1.46
CA GLN A 210 -7.87 -14.75 0.84
C GLN A 210 -9.29 -15.21 0.50
N LEU A 211 -10.29 -14.71 1.21
CA LEU A 211 -11.70 -15.05 0.96
C LEU A 211 -12.28 -14.25 -0.23
N ILE A 212 -12.00 -12.95 -0.30
CA ILE A 212 -12.46 -12.04 -1.37
C ILE A 212 -11.36 -11.02 -1.67
N TYR A 213 -10.91 -11.01 -2.91
CA TYR A 213 -9.98 -10.02 -3.46
C TYR A 213 -10.38 -9.60 -4.86
N LEU A 214 -10.40 -8.31 -5.13
CA LEU A 214 -10.73 -7.73 -6.43
C LEU A 214 -9.49 -7.04 -7.01
N PRO A 215 -8.84 -7.61 -8.04
CA PRO A 215 -7.65 -7.03 -8.65
C PRO A 215 -7.89 -5.59 -9.12
N GLY A 216 -6.98 -4.68 -8.77
CA GLY A 216 -7.00 -3.29 -9.22
C GLY A 216 -7.92 -2.34 -8.44
N ASP A 217 -8.58 -2.79 -7.36
CA ASP A 217 -9.41 -1.94 -6.49
C ASP A 217 -8.96 -2.01 -5.02
N SER A 218 -7.83 -1.39 -4.72
CA SER A 218 -7.24 -1.41 -3.36
C SER A 218 -8.19 -0.84 -2.31
N VAL A 219 -8.93 0.24 -2.62
CA VAL A 219 -9.89 0.86 -1.67
C VAL A 219 -10.99 -0.14 -1.28
N PHE A 220 -11.52 -0.89 -2.25
CA PHE A 220 -12.51 -1.94 -1.98
C PHE A 220 -11.91 -3.04 -1.10
N ASN A 221 -10.76 -3.59 -1.49
CA ASN A 221 -10.13 -4.71 -0.81
C ASN A 221 -9.78 -4.38 0.64
N GLU A 222 -9.11 -3.25 0.87
CA GLU A 222 -8.68 -2.83 2.19
C GLU A 222 -9.86 -2.47 3.10
N SER A 223 -10.88 -1.80 2.56
CA SER A 223 -12.07 -1.47 3.37
C SER A 223 -12.89 -2.71 3.72
N TYR A 224 -12.97 -3.69 2.82
CA TYR A 224 -13.60 -4.98 3.09
C TYR A 224 -12.84 -5.74 4.18
N ALA A 225 -11.52 -5.91 4.03
CA ALA A 225 -10.71 -6.63 4.98
C ALA A 225 -10.68 -5.93 6.35
N SER A 226 -10.59 -4.59 6.39
CA SER A 226 -10.66 -3.81 7.62
C SER A 226 -12.01 -3.98 8.34
N MET A 227 -13.13 -4.05 7.60
CA MET A 227 -14.43 -4.31 8.23
C MET A 227 -14.49 -5.72 8.82
N VAL A 228 -14.01 -6.74 8.10
CA VAL A 228 -13.95 -8.13 8.63
C VAL A 228 -13.03 -8.22 9.84
N GLU A 229 -11.89 -7.54 9.81
CA GLU A 229 -10.97 -7.39 10.94
C GLU A 229 -11.67 -6.80 12.17
N GLU A 230 -12.39 -5.67 12.01
CA GLU A 230 -13.09 -4.99 13.12
C GLU A 230 -14.17 -5.88 13.74
N VAL A 231 -15.05 -6.45 12.90
CA VAL A 231 -16.14 -7.35 13.36
C VAL A 231 -15.57 -8.64 13.94
N GLY A 232 -14.52 -9.18 13.34
CA GLY A 232 -13.82 -10.36 13.81
C GLY A 232 -13.24 -10.13 15.21
N LEU A 233 -12.59 -8.99 15.43
CA LEU A 233 -12.06 -8.60 16.73
C LEU A 233 -13.18 -8.42 17.77
N GLU A 234 -14.29 -7.74 17.43
CA GLU A 234 -15.43 -7.56 18.31
C GLU A 234 -15.99 -8.93 18.79
N ARG A 235 -16.18 -9.87 17.86
CA ARG A 235 -16.67 -11.22 18.17
C ARG A 235 -15.67 -12.05 18.97
N TRP A 236 -14.38 -11.91 18.68
CA TRP A 236 -13.32 -12.59 19.41
C TRP A 236 -13.24 -12.07 20.86
N LEU A 237 -13.26 -10.76 21.08
CA LEU A 237 -13.26 -10.16 22.42
C LEU A 237 -14.47 -10.58 23.24
N ALA A 238 -15.65 -10.67 22.61
CA ALA A 238 -16.85 -11.17 23.26
C ALA A 238 -16.72 -12.65 23.71
N ALA A 239 -16.02 -13.47 22.93
CA ALA A 239 -15.74 -14.87 23.26
C ALA A 239 -14.66 -15.04 24.34
N GLU A 240 -13.67 -14.13 24.40
CA GLU A 240 -12.59 -14.18 25.41
C GLU A 240 -13.07 -13.78 26.80
N HIS A 241 -14.16 -13.04 26.93
CA HIS A 241 -14.70 -12.55 28.21
C HIS A 241 -13.67 -11.80 29.07
N ASN A 242 -12.71 -11.11 28.45
CA ASN A 242 -11.61 -10.41 29.11
C ASN A 242 -11.80 -8.88 29.02
N PRO A 243 -12.25 -8.20 30.08
CA PRO A 243 -12.49 -6.75 30.08
C PRO A 243 -11.19 -5.92 29.90
N GLU A 244 -10.02 -6.45 30.27
CA GLU A 244 -8.74 -5.75 30.08
C GLU A 244 -8.38 -5.64 28.60
N LEU A 245 -8.61 -6.72 27.83
CA LEU A 245 -8.42 -6.70 26.37
C LEU A 245 -9.39 -5.71 25.70
N VAL A 246 -10.65 -5.66 26.15
CA VAL A 246 -11.62 -4.68 25.64
C VAL A 246 -11.15 -3.26 25.90
N ALA A 247 -10.76 -2.95 27.13
CA ALA A 247 -10.26 -1.62 27.51
C ALA A 247 -8.98 -1.25 26.74
N GLN A 248 -8.09 -2.21 26.46
CA GLN A 248 -6.91 -2.01 25.63
C GLN A 248 -7.29 -1.63 24.19
N VAL A 249 -8.23 -2.37 23.59
CA VAL A 249 -8.71 -2.09 22.22
C VAL A 249 -9.33 -0.70 22.13
N GLU A 250 -10.19 -0.32 23.08
CA GLU A 250 -10.80 1.00 23.12
C GLU A 250 -9.75 2.12 23.20
N ARG A 251 -8.71 1.96 24.04
CA ARG A 251 -7.60 2.93 24.09
C ARG A 251 -6.89 3.03 22.75
N THR A 252 -6.51 1.91 22.14
CA THR A 252 -5.83 1.87 20.86
C THR A 252 -6.70 2.46 19.74
N GLN A 253 -8.02 2.21 19.75
CA GLN A 253 -8.95 2.79 18.78
C GLN A 253 -9.04 4.32 18.91
N ARG A 254 -9.10 4.85 20.14
CA ARG A 254 -9.06 6.31 20.37
C ARG A 254 -7.77 6.93 19.84
N GLN A 255 -6.61 6.32 20.10
CA GLN A 255 -5.31 6.79 19.61
C GLN A 255 -5.23 6.74 18.07
N ARG A 256 -5.70 5.67 17.46
CA ARG A 256 -5.82 5.56 15.99
C ARG A 256 -6.74 6.63 15.40
N ALA A 257 -7.86 6.93 16.06
CA ALA A 257 -8.79 7.98 15.61
C ALA A 257 -8.15 9.36 15.63
N VAL A 258 -7.39 9.69 16.70
CA VAL A 258 -6.62 10.95 16.77
C VAL A 258 -5.62 11.05 15.61
N PHE A 259 -4.81 10.01 15.39
CA PHE A 259 -3.83 9.99 14.30
C PHE A 259 -4.48 10.10 12.92
N LYS A 260 -5.56 9.34 12.66
CA LYS A 260 -6.33 9.42 11.41
C LYS A 260 -6.90 10.81 11.17
N THR A 261 -7.35 11.49 12.23
CA THR A 261 -7.84 12.88 12.15
C THR A 261 -6.73 13.83 11.72
N LEU A 262 -5.53 13.75 12.33
CA LEU A 262 -4.39 14.56 11.94
C LEU A 262 -4.01 14.37 10.46
N VAL A 263 -3.97 13.12 10.01
CA VAL A 263 -3.70 12.77 8.60
C VAL A 263 -4.75 13.36 7.67
N ARG A 264 -6.03 13.14 7.97
CA ARG A 264 -7.16 13.60 7.15
C ARG A 264 -7.18 15.14 7.04
N ASP A 265 -7.04 15.83 8.15
CA ASP A 265 -7.14 17.29 8.18
C ASP A 265 -5.95 17.93 7.45
N THR A 266 -4.76 17.35 7.58
CA THR A 266 -3.58 17.76 6.80
C THR A 266 -3.78 17.50 5.31
N ARG A 267 -4.31 16.34 4.91
CA ARG A 267 -4.62 16.04 3.50
C ARG A 267 -5.63 17.05 2.93
N ASN A 268 -6.69 17.39 3.68
CA ASN A 268 -7.70 18.34 3.24
C ASN A 268 -7.08 19.74 3.03
N ARG A 269 -6.22 20.19 3.95
CA ARG A 269 -5.48 21.45 3.81
C ARG A 269 -4.57 21.43 2.57
N LEU A 270 -3.81 20.36 2.37
CA LEU A 270 -2.93 20.21 1.21
C LEU A 270 -3.72 20.18 -0.11
N ALA A 271 -4.89 19.52 -0.14
CA ALA A 271 -5.76 19.49 -1.31
C ALA A 271 -6.19 20.93 -1.72
N GLN A 272 -6.53 21.77 -0.76
CA GLN A 272 -6.87 23.18 -1.00
C GLN A 272 -5.66 23.97 -1.53
N ILE A 273 -4.48 23.79 -0.92
CA ILE A 273 -3.24 24.44 -1.35
C ILE A 273 -2.91 24.04 -2.80
N TYR A 274 -2.98 22.76 -3.14
CA TYR A 274 -2.61 22.28 -4.49
C TYR A 274 -3.63 22.69 -5.55
N ALA A 275 -4.91 22.78 -5.20
CA ALA A 275 -5.96 23.29 -6.09
C ALA A 275 -5.92 24.82 -6.30
N SER A 276 -5.22 25.58 -5.46
CA SER A 276 -5.13 27.04 -5.56
C SER A 276 -4.40 27.47 -6.83
N ARG A 277 -4.56 28.76 -7.19
CA ARG A 277 -3.82 29.41 -8.30
C ARG A 277 -2.45 29.96 -7.89
N ALA A 278 -2.00 29.69 -6.65
CA ALA A 278 -0.71 30.17 -6.17
C ALA A 278 0.46 29.56 -6.96
N PRO A 279 1.58 30.28 -7.15
CA PRO A 279 2.78 29.75 -7.80
C PRO A 279 3.39 28.62 -6.99
N ALA A 280 4.15 27.73 -7.65
CA ALA A 280 4.73 26.54 -7.03
C ALA A 280 5.56 26.84 -5.77
N GLY A 281 6.35 27.91 -5.77
CA GLY A 281 7.12 28.34 -4.59
C GLY A 281 6.24 28.64 -3.37
N GLN A 282 5.10 29.29 -3.56
CA GLN A 282 4.14 29.56 -2.49
C GLN A 282 3.48 28.26 -1.99
N LYS A 283 3.08 27.36 -2.91
CA LYS A 283 2.52 26.05 -2.53
C LYS A 283 3.50 25.21 -1.72
N ARG A 284 4.81 25.24 -2.05
CA ARG A 284 5.85 24.55 -1.25
C ARG A 284 5.95 25.12 0.17
N LYS A 285 5.90 26.45 0.31
CA LYS A 285 5.91 27.07 1.64
C LYS A 285 4.69 26.67 2.46
N GLU A 286 3.49 26.78 1.89
CA GLU A 286 2.24 26.40 2.56
C GLU A 286 2.17 24.90 2.88
N LYS A 287 2.75 24.03 2.03
CA LYS A 287 2.94 22.58 2.29
C LYS A 287 3.81 22.37 3.54
N ALA A 288 4.95 23.03 3.64
CA ALA A 288 5.84 22.91 4.79
C ALA A 288 5.13 23.38 6.08
N GLU A 289 4.39 24.50 6.03
CA GLU A 289 3.59 24.99 7.16
C GLU A 289 2.48 24.00 7.57
N ALA A 290 1.82 23.33 6.61
CA ALA A 290 0.80 22.34 6.90
C ALA A 290 1.37 21.12 7.65
N PHE A 291 2.53 20.61 7.25
CA PHE A 291 3.20 19.51 7.95
C PHE A 291 3.75 19.94 9.32
N ALA A 292 4.29 21.15 9.45
CA ALA A 292 4.71 21.69 10.74
C ALA A 292 3.53 21.80 11.72
N ALA A 293 2.38 22.29 11.26
CA ALA A 293 1.16 22.36 12.07
C ALA A 293 0.66 20.96 12.49
N MET A 294 0.75 19.96 11.60
CA MET A 294 0.42 18.57 11.92
C MET A 294 1.32 18.03 13.04
N LYS A 295 2.63 18.29 12.95
CA LYS A 295 3.59 17.85 13.97
C LYS A 295 3.31 18.50 15.32
N THR A 296 3.04 19.81 15.36
CA THR A 296 2.66 20.52 16.58
C THR A 296 1.40 19.92 17.20
N ALA A 297 0.35 19.71 16.40
CA ALA A 297 -0.89 19.12 16.88
C ALA A 297 -0.71 17.67 17.40
N TYR A 298 0.20 16.90 16.78
CA TYR A 298 0.58 15.58 17.29
C TYR A 298 1.29 15.68 18.65
N ASP A 299 2.27 16.58 18.81
CA ASP A 299 3.01 16.73 20.08
C ASP A 299 2.08 17.15 21.22
N GLU A 300 1.15 18.06 20.95
CA GLU A 300 0.11 18.45 21.92
C GLU A 300 -0.81 17.28 22.27
N ALA A 301 -1.24 16.49 21.28
CA ALA A 301 -2.07 15.31 21.51
C ALA A 301 -1.32 14.25 22.34
N LYS A 302 -0.03 14.00 22.03
CA LYS A 302 0.82 13.08 22.76
C LYS A 302 1.06 13.51 24.23
N THR A 303 1.14 14.80 24.49
CA THR A 303 1.21 15.31 25.87
C THR A 303 -0.06 14.96 26.67
N ARG A 304 -1.23 14.96 26.03
CA ARG A 304 -2.51 14.58 26.67
C ARG A 304 -2.70 13.05 26.77
N ASP A 305 -2.21 12.29 25.78
CA ASP A 305 -2.25 10.83 25.74
C ASP A 305 -0.88 10.27 25.35
N PRO A 306 -0.03 9.88 26.34
CA PRO A 306 1.29 9.31 26.08
C PRO A 306 1.28 8.04 25.21
N GLY A 307 0.17 7.33 25.10
CA GLY A 307 0.04 6.15 24.21
C GLY A 307 0.18 6.49 22.74
N LEU A 308 0.03 7.75 22.35
CA LEU A 308 0.34 8.23 21.00
C LEU A 308 1.84 8.18 20.64
N ALA A 309 2.75 7.91 21.60
CA ALA A 309 4.17 7.68 21.33
C ALA A 309 4.41 6.55 20.31
N GLY A 310 3.46 5.62 20.13
CA GLY A 310 3.51 4.61 19.07
C GLY A 310 3.68 5.17 17.66
N TYR A 311 3.31 6.43 17.42
CA TYR A 311 3.45 7.11 16.12
C TYR A 311 4.74 7.95 15.97
N GLU A 312 5.61 8.02 17.00
CA GLU A 312 6.84 8.81 16.94
C GLU A 312 7.75 8.41 15.77
N ARG A 313 7.87 7.10 15.50
CA ARG A 313 8.67 6.60 14.38
C ARG A 313 8.17 7.14 13.03
N TRP A 314 6.86 7.27 12.86
CA TRP A 314 6.30 7.83 11.64
C TRP A 314 6.61 9.32 11.48
N PHE A 315 6.48 10.10 12.55
CA PHE A 315 6.83 11.53 12.53
C PHE A 315 8.34 11.77 12.40
N ALA A 316 9.19 10.87 12.90
CA ALA A 316 10.65 10.95 12.76
C ALA A 316 11.14 10.79 11.30
N GLN A 317 10.33 10.20 10.42
CA GLN A 317 10.63 10.08 8.99
C GLN A 317 10.28 11.33 8.17
N THR A 318 9.98 12.45 8.80
CA THR A 318 9.57 13.70 8.12
C THR A 318 8.40 13.45 7.16
N PRO A 319 7.16 13.44 7.66
CA PRO A 319 5.98 13.16 6.86
C PRO A 319 5.87 14.03 5.60
N ASN A 320 5.39 13.45 4.51
CA ASN A 320 5.22 14.07 3.21
C ASN A 320 3.96 13.54 2.50
N ASN A 321 3.69 13.94 1.26
CA ASN A 321 2.50 13.50 0.54
C ASN A 321 2.40 11.98 0.41
N ALA A 322 3.52 11.29 0.17
CA ALA A 322 3.55 9.85 0.02
C ALA A 322 3.23 9.14 1.35
N SER A 323 3.74 9.64 2.48
CA SER A 323 3.44 9.08 3.80
C SER A 323 1.97 9.27 4.20
N LEU A 324 1.35 10.42 3.85
CA LEU A 324 -0.09 10.62 4.02
C LEU A 324 -0.90 9.70 3.09
N GLY A 325 -0.42 9.48 1.86
CA GLY A 325 -1.02 8.54 0.91
C GLY A 325 -1.05 7.12 1.44
N ALA A 326 0.07 6.65 1.97
CA ALA A 326 0.19 5.31 2.55
C ALA A 326 -0.82 5.03 3.68
N ILE A 327 -1.20 6.06 4.46
CA ILE A 327 -2.18 5.94 5.55
C ILE A 327 -3.63 6.03 5.04
N ALA A 328 -3.90 6.88 4.04
CA ALA A 328 -5.27 7.21 3.62
C ALA A 328 -5.95 6.10 2.79
N LEU A 329 -5.20 5.18 2.21
CA LEU A 329 -5.70 4.15 1.29
C LEU A 329 -6.66 3.12 1.94
N TYR A 330 -6.72 3.04 3.27
CA TYR A 330 -7.16 1.81 3.92
C TYR A 330 -8.54 1.81 4.58
N THR A 331 -9.35 2.90 4.57
CA THR A 331 -10.56 2.88 5.42
C THR A 331 -11.79 3.64 4.92
N ASP A 332 -11.81 4.20 3.75
CA ASP A 332 -12.90 5.12 3.32
C ASP A 332 -14.28 4.45 3.22
N ARG A 333 -14.33 3.13 2.99
CA ARG A 333 -15.59 2.39 2.75
C ARG A 333 -15.95 1.38 3.85
N VAL A 334 -15.23 1.34 4.95
CA VAL A 334 -15.55 0.47 6.11
C VAL A 334 -17.00 0.67 6.59
N PRO A 335 -17.53 1.92 6.74
CA PRO A 335 -18.91 2.13 7.15
C PRO A 335 -19.94 1.52 6.20
N ALA A 336 -19.65 1.53 4.89
CA ALA A 336 -20.54 0.94 3.89
C ALA A 336 -20.61 -0.59 4.02
N PHE A 337 -19.46 -1.27 4.18
CA PHE A 337 -19.43 -2.72 4.40
C PHE A 337 -20.09 -3.12 5.73
N ARG A 338 -19.94 -2.31 6.78
CA ARG A 338 -20.64 -2.54 8.05
C ARG A 338 -22.15 -2.36 7.92
N ALA A 339 -22.62 -1.43 7.08
CA ALA A 339 -24.04 -1.28 6.77
C ALA A 339 -24.58 -2.49 5.98
N ILE A 340 -23.82 -3.03 5.02
CA ILE A 340 -24.17 -4.25 4.31
C ILE A 340 -24.29 -5.44 5.28
N LEU A 341 -23.34 -5.61 6.23
CA LEU A 341 -23.44 -6.67 7.22
C LEU A 341 -24.72 -6.57 8.05
N ARG A 342 -25.09 -5.36 8.50
CA ARG A 342 -26.35 -5.15 9.23
C ARG A 342 -27.58 -5.52 8.39
N ASP A 343 -27.60 -5.13 7.11
CA ASP A 343 -28.68 -5.50 6.18
C ASP A 343 -28.80 -7.01 6.00
N GLU A 344 -27.69 -7.73 6.08
CA GLU A 344 -27.64 -9.20 6.04
C GLU A 344 -27.89 -9.85 7.41
N GLY A 345 -28.38 -9.08 8.39
CA GLY A 345 -28.78 -9.57 9.72
C GLY A 345 -27.58 -9.97 10.59
N ASP A 346 -26.45 -9.31 10.45
CA ASP A 346 -25.18 -9.62 11.12
C ASP A 346 -24.64 -11.04 10.86
N ASP A 347 -25.14 -11.68 9.78
CA ASP A 347 -24.69 -12.98 9.28
C ASP A 347 -23.48 -12.80 8.31
N LEU A 348 -22.29 -13.25 8.74
CA LEU A 348 -21.09 -13.14 7.94
C LEU A 348 -21.14 -13.95 6.62
N GLN A 349 -21.84 -15.10 6.59
CA GLN A 349 -21.92 -15.91 5.36
C GLN A 349 -22.78 -15.20 4.29
N ARG A 350 -23.92 -14.62 4.69
CA ARG A 350 -24.74 -13.78 3.83
C ARG A 350 -23.98 -12.54 3.38
N PHE A 351 -23.30 -11.89 4.30
CA PHE A 351 -22.44 -10.75 4.00
C PHE A 351 -21.38 -11.10 2.94
N TYR A 352 -20.63 -12.20 3.10
CA TYR A 352 -19.64 -12.64 2.11
C TYR A 352 -20.26 -12.93 0.76
N ALA A 353 -21.43 -13.55 0.73
CA ALA A 353 -22.17 -13.77 -0.52
C ALA A 353 -22.52 -12.44 -1.21
N ARG A 354 -23.03 -11.47 -0.44
CA ARG A 354 -23.35 -10.14 -0.94
C ARG A 354 -22.15 -9.38 -1.47
N VAL A 355 -21.02 -9.43 -0.76
CA VAL A 355 -19.77 -8.80 -1.21
C VAL A 355 -19.24 -9.46 -2.49
N ARG A 356 -19.33 -10.79 -2.63
CA ARG A 356 -18.99 -11.47 -3.90
C ARG A 356 -19.86 -11.02 -5.07
N GLU A 357 -21.13 -10.73 -4.86
CA GLU A 357 -21.98 -10.13 -5.92
C GLU A 357 -21.44 -8.74 -6.34
N LEU A 358 -21.01 -7.91 -5.39
CA LEU A 358 -20.44 -6.61 -5.69
C LEU A 358 -19.15 -6.72 -6.53
N THR A 359 -18.33 -7.76 -6.36
CA THR A 359 -17.11 -7.95 -7.17
C THR A 359 -17.40 -8.22 -8.65
N ARG A 360 -18.61 -8.69 -9.00
CA ARG A 360 -19.02 -8.95 -10.38
C ARG A 360 -19.48 -7.69 -11.12
N LEU A 361 -19.72 -6.60 -10.39
CA LEU A 361 -20.17 -5.33 -10.97
C LEU A 361 -18.99 -4.52 -11.50
N SER A 362 -19.26 -3.64 -12.48
CA SER A 362 -18.28 -2.63 -12.87
C SER A 362 -17.95 -1.68 -11.71
N LYS A 363 -16.73 -1.13 -11.69
CA LYS A 363 -16.32 -0.21 -10.61
C LYS A 363 -17.32 0.94 -10.38
N PRO A 364 -17.85 1.65 -11.42
CA PRO A 364 -18.83 2.71 -11.19
C PRO A 364 -20.16 2.24 -10.58
N GLN A 365 -20.59 1.01 -10.89
CA GLN A 365 -21.80 0.43 -10.28
C GLN A 365 -21.57 0.07 -8.82
N ARG A 366 -20.46 -0.59 -8.53
CA ARG A 366 -20.06 -0.96 -7.18
C ARG A 366 -19.87 0.26 -6.29
N ASP A 367 -19.18 1.29 -6.79
CA ASP A 367 -18.95 2.53 -6.06
C ASP A 367 -20.27 3.23 -5.69
N ARG A 368 -21.24 3.33 -6.62
CA ARG A 368 -22.56 3.90 -6.32
C ARG A 368 -23.29 3.15 -5.19
N ILE A 369 -23.21 1.82 -5.18
CA ILE A 369 -23.84 1.00 -4.14
C ILE A 369 -23.17 1.25 -2.79
N LEU A 370 -21.85 1.20 -2.75
CA LEU A 370 -21.08 1.45 -1.52
C LEU A 370 -21.28 2.88 -1.00
N ASP A 371 -21.37 3.87 -1.90
CA ASP A 371 -21.67 5.25 -1.52
C ASP A 371 -23.08 5.40 -0.93
N ALA A 372 -24.07 4.67 -1.48
CA ALA A 372 -25.42 4.66 -0.94
C ALA A 372 -25.47 4.05 0.48
N TYR A 373 -24.82 2.91 0.69
CA TYR A 373 -24.68 2.31 2.02
C TYR A 373 -23.93 3.23 2.99
N GLY A 374 -22.85 3.86 2.54
CA GLY A 374 -22.08 4.81 3.36
C GLY A 374 -22.88 6.04 3.80
N ARG A 375 -23.91 6.45 3.02
CA ARG A 375 -24.85 7.52 3.38
C ARG A 375 -26.07 7.07 4.17
N GLY A 376 -26.17 5.76 4.51
CA GLY A 376 -27.35 5.20 5.18
C GLY A 376 -28.59 5.10 4.28
N GLN A 377 -28.39 5.04 2.97
CA GLN A 377 -29.44 4.92 1.94
C GLN A 377 -29.23 3.62 1.15
N PRO A 378 -29.44 2.43 1.75
CA PRO A 378 -29.22 1.17 1.05
C PRO A 378 -30.11 1.10 -0.21
N PRO A 379 -29.56 0.62 -1.34
CA PRO A 379 -30.37 0.39 -2.53
C PRO A 379 -31.44 -0.64 -2.21
N ALA A 380 -32.63 -0.48 -2.80
CA ALA A 380 -33.67 -1.47 -2.68
C ALA A 380 -33.12 -2.88 -3.04
N PRO A 381 -33.48 -3.93 -2.29
CA PRO A 381 -33.05 -5.28 -2.60
C PRO A 381 -33.43 -5.59 -4.06
N PRO A 382 -32.57 -6.30 -4.82
CA PRO A 382 -32.93 -6.72 -6.17
C PRO A 382 -34.24 -7.49 -6.06
N THR A 383 -35.27 -7.00 -6.73
CA THR A 383 -36.54 -7.74 -6.86
C THR A 383 -36.18 -9.13 -7.40
N THR A 384 -36.22 -10.13 -6.52
CA THR A 384 -36.19 -11.53 -6.95
C THR A 384 -37.25 -11.66 -8.00
N ARG A 385 -36.89 -11.76 -9.29
CA ARG A 385 -37.83 -12.24 -10.30
C ARG A 385 -38.20 -13.65 -9.85
N ALA A 386 -39.31 -13.70 -9.12
CA ALA A 386 -40.01 -14.94 -8.91
C ALA A 386 -40.39 -15.46 -10.31
N GLY A 387 -39.95 -16.63 -10.59
CA GLY A 387 -40.46 -17.64 -11.51
C GLY A 387 -40.91 -17.21 -12.90
N LEU A 388 -40.33 -17.79 -13.90
CA LEU A 388 -41.13 -18.57 -14.88
C LEU A 388 -40.36 -19.83 -15.24
#